data_0ad57334425fe80139a9a2ca080cc593
#
_entry.id   0ad57334425fe80139a9a2ca080cc593
#
_cell.length_a   1.000
_cell.length_b   1.000
_cell.length_c   1.000
_cell.angle_alpha   90.00
_cell.angle_beta   90.00
_cell.angle_gamma   90.00
#
_symmetry.space_group_name_H-M   'P 1'
#
loop_
_entity.id
_entity.type
_entity.pdbx_description
1 polymer ?
#
loop_
_entity_poly.entity_id
_entity_poly.type
_entity_poly.pdbx_seq_one_letter_code
_entity_poly.pdbx_strand_id
1 'polypeptide(L)'
;MPFSKTVIWGENGLARKLNIAPENRIGELKLRHKMLQAHQKLGLLTLGIMSYQYYLGNQMAGQGNYEHRELHKNLGYSTFGVYMSAAGFSVLSPPAMQYSKGSSSIKLHRYLSYIHFAGMLCMPYLGYLSAGNMDTSSAEYHTKALNTHRIVGAITFTSLSLSFLTILIP
;
A
#
# COMPACT_ATOMS: atom_id res chain seq x y z
N MET A 1 20.51 -5.33 -9.91
CA MET A 1 19.83 -4.99 -8.64
C MET A 1 18.94 -3.79 -8.89
N PRO A 2 17.72 -3.69 -8.32
CA PRO A 2 16.88 -2.49 -8.45
C PRO A 2 17.55 -1.24 -7.85
N PHE A 3 17.33 -0.08 -8.44
CA PHE A 3 17.96 1.18 -8.03
C PHE A 3 17.80 1.49 -6.54
N SER A 4 16.59 1.34 -5.99
CA SER A 4 16.33 1.56 -4.56
C SER A 4 17.19 0.68 -3.65
N LYS A 5 17.42 -0.57 -4.06
CA LYS A 5 18.27 -1.52 -3.32
C LYS A 5 19.75 -1.14 -3.39
N THR A 6 20.20 -0.59 -4.51
CA THR A 6 21.58 -0.09 -4.66
C THR A 6 21.83 1.10 -3.73
N VAL A 7 20.89 2.05 -3.68
CA VAL A 7 20.99 3.22 -2.80
C VAL A 7 21.04 2.85 -1.32
N ILE A 8 20.24 1.85 -0.91
CA ILE A 8 20.14 1.47 0.50
C ILE A 8 21.21 0.46 0.90
N TRP A 9 21.47 -0.57 0.08
CA TRP A 9 22.26 -1.77 0.43
C TRP A 9 23.53 -1.96 -0.40
N GLY A 10 23.85 -1.05 -1.35
CA GLY A 10 25.10 -1.09 -2.12
C GLY A 10 26.33 -0.93 -1.23
N GLU A 11 27.53 -1.02 -1.82
CA GLU A 11 28.81 -0.85 -1.09
C GLU A 11 28.86 0.47 -0.32
N ASN A 12 28.39 1.55 -0.93
CA ASN A 12 28.29 2.88 -0.34
C ASN A 12 26.84 3.23 0.08
N GLY A 13 25.99 2.23 0.29
CA GLY A 13 24.57 2.40 0.61
C GLY A 13 24.33 2.94 2.01
N LEU A 14 23.13 3.54 2.21
CA LEU A 14 22.74 4.14 3.48
C LEU A 14 22.83 3.17 4.66
N ALA A 15 22.42 1.90 4.47
CA ALA A 15 22.45 0.90 5.55
C ALA A 15 23.86 0.64 6.07
N ARG A 16 24.87 0.67 5.19
CA ARG A 16 26.29 0.51 5.58
C ARG A 16 26.84 1.77 6.23
N LYS A 17 26.52 2.95 5.68
CA LYS A 17 26.93 4.23 6.25
C LYS A 17 26.40 4.46 7.67
N LEU A 18 25.19 3.97 7.94
CA LEU A 18 24.53 4.06 9.24
C LEU A 18 24.87 2.89 10.18
N ASN A 19 25.73 1.97 9.78
CA ASN A 19 26.13 0.77 10.53
C ASN A 19 24.93 -0.12 10.96
N ILE A 20 23.85 -0.11 10.19
CA ILE A 20 22.66 -0.97 10.40
C ILE A 20 22.65 -2.21 9.50
N ALA A 21 23.57 -2.30 8.54
CA ALA A 21 23.71 -3.48 7.69
C ALA A 21 24.36 -4.62 8.47
N PRO A 22 23.85 -5.87 8.40
CA PRO A 22 24.54 -7.04 8.91
C PRO A 22 25.93 -7.20 8.30
N GLU A 23 26.87 -7.71 9.10
CA GLU A 23 28.28 -7.86 8.69
C GLU A 23 28.46 -8.79 7.47
N ASN A 24 27.58 -9.79 7.33
CA ASN A 24 27.69 -10.78 6.29
C ASN A 24 26.38 -10.98 5.51
N ARG A 25 26.51 -11.59 4.33
CA ARG A 25 25.40 -11.83 3.41
C ARG A 25 24.30 -12.73 3.99
N ILE A 26 24.66 -13.67 4.84
CA ILE A 26 23.70 -14.57 5.50
C ILE A 26 22.81 -13.76 6.45
N GLY A 27 23.38 -12.85 7.20
CA GLY A 27 22.63 -11.91 8.07
C GLY A 27 21.68 -11.03 7.28
N GLU A 28 22.13 -10.47 6.14
CA GLU A 28 21.26 -9.71 5.25
C GLU A 28 20.06 -10.53 4.75
N LEU A 29 20.28 -11.79 4.37
CA LEU A 29 19.21 -12.66 3.89
C LEU A 29 18.21 -13.03 5.01
N LYS A 30 18.69 -13.26 6.23
CA LYS A 30 17.85 -13.48 7.40
C LYS A 30 16.99 -12.24 7.71
N LEU A 31 17.61 -11.05 7.69
CA LEU A 31 16.90 -9.78 7.86
C LEU A 31 15.83 -9.58 6.78
N ARG A 32 16.21 -9.81 5.50
CA ARG A 32 15.26 -9.77 4.37
C ARG A 32 14.07 -10.69 4.61
N HIS A 33 14.30 -11.92 5.03
CA HIS A 33 13.23 -12.89 5.28
C HIS A 33 12.24 -12.36 6.35
N LYS A 34 12.75 -11.87 7.48
CA LYS A 34 11.92 -11.29 8.55
C LYS A 34 11.12 -10.08 8.05
N MET A 35 11.75 -9.18 7.30
CA MET A 35 11.08 -7.99 6.77
C MET A 35 9.98 -8.35 5.76
N LEU A 36 10.21 -9.35 4.89
CA LEU A 36 9.19 -9.81 3.95
C LEU A 36 8.05 -10.57 4.63
N GLN A 37 8.31 -11.31 5.72
CA GLN A 37 7.25 -11.89 6.55
C GLN A 37 6.38 -10.79 7.20
N ALA A 38 7.00 -9.73 7.72
CA ALA A 38 6.25 -8.58 8.24
C ALA A 38 5.43 -7.90 7.15
N HIS A 39 6.01 -7.69 5.95
CA HIS A 39 5.30 -7.17 4.78
C HIS A 39 4.06 -8.01 4.44
N GLN A 40 4.19 -9.35 4.39
CA GLN A 40 3.07 -10.25 4.09
C GLN A 40 1.95 -10.16 5.13
N LYS A 41 2.29 -10.20 6.43
CA LYS A 41 1.31 -10.12 7.53
C LYS A 41 0.57 -8.78 7.53
N LEU A 42 1.30 -7.67 7.38
CA LEU A 42 0.72 -6.33 7.32
C LEU A 42 -0.08 -6.12 6.02
N GLY A 43 0.37 -6.71 4.90
CA GLY A 43 -0.38 -6.69 3.64
C GLY A 43 -1.73 -7.40 3.75
N LEU A 44 -1.76 -8.57 4.40
CA LEU A 44 -3.00 -9.29 4.67
C LEU A 44 -3.94 -8.51 5.61
N LEU A 45 -3.37 -7.91 6.67
CA LEU A 45 -4.14 -7.04 7.56
C LEU A 45 -4.71 -5.83 6.82
N THR A 46 -3.90 -5.19 5.97
CA THR A 46 -4.35 -4.08 5.10
C THR A 46 -5.52 -4.50 4.21
N LEU A 47 -5.42 -5.66 3.56
CA LEU A 47 -6.49 -6.18 2.70
C LEU A 47 -7.79 -6.41 3.49
N GLY A 48 -7.70 -6.97 4.69
CA GLY A 48 -8.85 -7.19 5.57
C GLY A 48 -9.53 -5.88 5.99
N ILE A 49 -8.76 -4.91 6.49
CA ILE A 49 -9.30 -3.61 6.89
C ILE A 49 -9.89 -2.88 5.69
N MET A 50 -9.20 -2.89 4.54
CA MET A 50 -9.65 -2.23 3.33
C MET A 50 -10.92 -2.86 2.74
N SER A 51 -11.10 -4.17 2.86
CA SER A 51 -12.35 -4.86 2.48
C SER A 51 -13.54 -4.35 3.30
N TYR A 52 -13.36 -4.24 4.61
CA TYR A 52 -14.40 -3.72 5.50
C TYR A 52 -14.66 -2.23 5.23
N GLN A 53 -13.62 -1.45 4.99
CA GLN A 53 -13.72 -0.04 4.64
C GLN A 53 -14.45 0.18 3.30
N TYR A 54 -14.21 -0.70 2.32
CA TYR A 54 -14.92 -0.69 1.03
C TYR A 54 -16.42 -0.99 1.22
N TYR A 55 -16.75 -1.95 2.09
CA TYR A 55 -18.12 -2.24 2.47
C TYR A 55 -18.82 -1.03 3.10
N LEU A 56 -18.21 -0.37 4.10
CA LEU A 56 -18.76 0.83 4.74
C LEU A 56 -18.94 1.98 3.74
N GLY A 57 -17.98 2.19 2.84
CA GLY A 57 -18.06 3.20 1.77
C GLY A 57 -19.25 2.96 0.83
N ASN A 58 -19.51 1.70 0.49
CA ASN A 58 -20.68 1.35 -0.34
C ASN A 58 -22.01 1.56 0.38
N GLN A 59 -22.09 1.30 1.69
CA GLN A 59 -23.29 1.60 2.48
C GLN A 59 -23.62 3.10 2.46
N MET A 60 -22.60 3.95 2.65
CA MET A 60 -22.78 5.40 2.59
C MET A 60 -23.21 5.88 1.21
N ALA A 61 -22.56 5.39 0.16
CA ALA A 61 -22.79 5.87 -1.21
C ALA A 61 -24.04 5.30 -1.87
N GLY A 62 -24.45 4.06 -1.55
CA GLY A 62 -25.58 3.38 -2.16
C GLY A 62 -26.88 3.51 -1.38
N GLN A 63 -26.80 3.56 -0.06
CA GLN A 63 -27.98 3.57 0.82
C GLN A 63 -28.17 4.89 1.57
N GLY A 64 -27.24 5.87 1.42
CA GLY A 64 -27.27 7.12 2.15
C GLY A 64 -27.07 6.94 3.67
N ASN A 65 -26.55 5.81 4.10
CA ASN A 65 -26.31 5.52 5.52
C ASN A 65 -24.97 6.07 5.98
N TYR A 66 -24.96 7.25 6.57
CA TYR A 66 -23.77 7.93 7.06
C TYR A 66 -23.44 7.64 8.54
N GLU A 67 -24.14 6.74 9.20
CA GLU A 67 -23.91 6.37 10.60
C GLU A 67 -22.44 5.97 10.87
N HIS A 68 -21.83 5.29 9.93
CA HIS A 68 -20.45 4.79 10.08
C HIS A 68 -19.39 5.70 9.42
N ARG A 69 -19.70 6.97 9.12
CA ARG A 69 -18.77 7.90 8.46
C ARG A 69 -17.46 8.08 9.23
N GLU A 70 -17.53 8.30 10.54
CA GLU A 70 -16.33 8.48 11.37
C GLU A 70 -15.52 7.18 11.48
N LEU A 71 -16.18 6.04 11.55
CA LEU A 71 -15.53 4.74 11.52
C LEU A 71 -14.79 4.53 10.19
N HIS A 72 -15.43 4.79 9.06
CA HIS A 72 -14.82 4.70 7.73
C HIS A 72 -13.59 5.62 7.63
N LYS A 73 -13.69 6.85 8.09
CA LYS A 73 -12.57 7.82 8.11
C LYS A 73 -11.40 7.31 8.96
N ASN A 74 -11.65 6.86 10.19
CA ASN A 74 -10.60 6.40 11.11
C ASN A 74 -9.94 5.11 10.62
N LEU A 75 -10.71 4.18 10.05
CA LEU A 75 -10.18 3.00 9.37
C LEU A 75 -9.34 3.39 8.15
N GLY A 76 -9.70 4.45 7.42
CA GLY A 76 -8.92 4.98 6.30
C GLY A 76 -7.50 5.37 6.71
N TYR A 77 -7.36 6.15 7.76
CA TYR A 77 -6.04 6.52 8.29
C TYR A 77 -5.27 5.32 8.83
N SER A 78 -5.95 4.42 9.53
CA SER A 78 -5.34 3.18 10.03
C SER A 78 -4.85 2.28 8.89
N THR A 79 -5.68 2.11 7.86
CA THR A 79 -5.32 1.36 6.64
C THR A 79 -4.09 1.96 5.98
N PHE A 80 -4.05 3.29 5.84
CA PHE A 80 -2.90 4.00 5.28
C PHE A 80 -1.63 3.73 6.08
N GLY A 81 -1.67 3.85 7.42
CA GLY A 81 -0.53 3.60 8.29
C GLY A 81 0.00 2.16 8.22
N VAL A 82 -0.90 1.18 8.30
CA VAL A 82 -0.55 -0.24 8.17
C VAL A 82 0.03 -0.56 6.79
N TYR A 83 -0.58 -0.03 5.74
CA TYR A 83 -0.12 -0.20 4.37
C TYR A 83 1.27 0.41 4.14
N MET A 84 1.52 1.64 4.61
CA MET A 84 2.82 2.29 4.47
C MET A 84 3.91 1.54 5.22
N SER A 85 3.57 0.95 6.37
CA SER A 85 4.48 0.07 7.12
C SER A 85 4.80 -1.19 6.32
N ALA A 86 3.78 -1.84 5.71
CA ALA A 86 3.98 -3.00 4.85
C ALA A 86 4.87 -2.66 3.65
N ALA A 87 4.60 -1.56 2.95
CA ALA A 87 5.41 -1.07 1.82
C ALA A 87 6.85 -0.79 2.24
N GLY A 88 7.04 -0.14 3.40
CA GLY A 88 8.35 0.15 3.99
C GLY A 88 9.18 -1.13 4.19
N PHE A 89 8.61 -2.17 4.78
CA PHE A 89 9.30 -3.46 4.96
C PHE A 89 9.72 -4.09 3.63
N SER A 90 8.92 -3.99 2.58
CA SER A 90 9.30 -4.47 1.25
C SER A 90 10.42 -3.64 0.63
N VAL A 91 10.25 -2.31 0.59
CA VAL A 91 11.19 -1.39 -0.06
C VAL A 91 12.52 -1.36 0.66
N LEU A 92 12.53 -1.33 1.98
CA LEU A 92 13.75 -1.25 2.80
C LEU A 92 14.44 -2.60 3.00
N SER A 93 13.82 -3.74 2.64
CA SER A 93 14.43 -5.06 2.81
C SER A 93 15.74 -5.20 2.01
N PRO A 94 16.73 -5.96 2.50
CA PRO A 94 17.96 -6.27 1.75
C PRO A 94 17.69 -6.89 0.37
N PRO A 95 18.63 -6.80 -0.58
CA PRO A 95 18.45 -7.33 -1.93
C PRO A 95 18.34 -8.86 -1.95
N ALA A 96 17.64 -9.41 -2.95
CA ALA A 96 17.57 -10.84 -3.18
C ALA A 96 18.91 -11.39 -3.71
N MET A 97 19.10 -12.71 -3.60
CA MET A 97 20.27 -13.40 -4.20
C MET A 97 20.23 -13.30 -5.72
N GLN A 98 19.04 -13.54 -6.29
CA GLN A 98 18.82 -13.52 -7.73
C GLN A 98 17.53 -12.74 -8.03
N TYR A 99 17.49 -12.13 -9.21
CA TYR A 99 16.32 -11.47 -9.76
C TYR A 99 15.91 -12.18 -11.06
N SER A 100 14.65 -12.61 -11.14
CA SER A 100 14.12 -13.25 -12.35
C SER A 100 14.24 -12.35 -13.56
N LYS A 101 14.76 -12.91 -14.68
CA LYS A 101 14.85 -12.22 -15.98
C LYS A 101 13.56 -12.36 -16.79
N GLY A 102 12.79 -13.43 -16.62
CA GLY A 102 11.53 -13.70 -17.32
C GLY A 102 10.30 -13.10 -16.64
N SER A 103 9.11 -13.38 -17.17
CA SER A 103 7.82 -13.10 -16.51
C SER A 103 7.70 -13.98 -15.28
N SER A 104 7.18 -13.40 -14.19
CA SER A 104 6.95 -14.14 -12.94
C SER A 104 5.83 -13.47 -12.14
N SER A 105 5.18 -14.25 -11.28
CA SER A 105 4.16 -13.75 -10.34
C SER A 105 4.69 -12.58 -9.48
N ILE A 106 5.96 -12.62 -9.09
CA ILE A 106 6.62 -11.53 -8.35
C ILE A 106 6.73 -10.25 -9.18
N LYS A 107 6.98 -10.34 -10.51
CA LYS A 107 6.98 -9.15 -11.37
C LYS A 107 5.58 -8.57 -11.52
N LEU A 108 4.58 -9.41 -11.72
CA LEU A 108 3.19 -8.98 -11.79
C LEU A 108 2.75 -8.32 -10.47
N HIS A 109 3.06 -8.95 -9.32
CA HIS A 109 2.86 -8.35 -8.01
C HIS A 109 3.48 -6.95 -7.92
N ARG A 110 4.71 -6.77 -8.42
CA ARG A 110 5.39 -5.48 -8.41
C ARG A 110 4.70 -4.42 -9.28
N TYR A 111 4.22 -4.78 -10.48
CA TYR A 111 3.48 -3.84 -11.32
C TYR A 111 2.15 -3.43 -10.68
N LEU A 112 1.40 -4.37 -10.15
CA LEU A 112 0.18 -4.09 -9.40
C LEU A 112 0.48 -3.23 -8.16
N SER A 113 1.64 -3.43 -7.50
CA SER A 113 2.01 -2.64 -6.34
C SER A 113 2.25 -1.17 -6.66
N TYR A 114 2.69 -0.82 -7.86
CA TYR A 114 2.80 0.60 -8.26
C TYR A 114 1.42 1.25 -8.35
N ILE A 115 0.41 0.54 -8.86
CA ILE A 115 -0.96 1.04 -8.99
C ILE A 115 -1.56 1.27 -7.61
N HIS A 116 -1.60 0.25 -6.76
CA HIS A 116 -2.21 0.41 -5.44
C HIS A 116 -1.39 1.31 -4.49
N PHE A 117 -0.07 1.45 -4.70
CA PHE A 117 0.74 2.40 -3.94
C PHE A 117 0.38 3.85 -4.30
N ALA A 118 0.29 4.18 -5.59
CA ALA A 118 -0.14 5.50 -6.04
C ALA A 118 -1.56 5.82 -5.55
N GLY A 119 -2.48 4.86 -5.65
CA GLY A 119 -3.84 5.02 -5.12
C GLY A 119 -3.85 5.27 -3.62
N MET A 120 -3.10 4.49 -2.83
CA MET A 120 -3.00 4.65 -1.37
C MET A 120 -2.45 6.02 -0.96
N LEU A 121 -1.49 6.58 -1.71
CA LEU A 121 -1.00 7.94 -1.45
C LEU A 121 -2.08 9.00 -1.67
N CYS A 122 -2.96 8.80 -2.66
CA CYS A 122 -4.04 9.72 -2.97
C CYS A 122 -5.24 9.61 -2.01
N MET A 123 -5.52 8.42 -1.46
CA MET A 123 -6.74 8.13 -0.71
C MET A 123 -6.99 9.03 0.50
N PRO A 124 -6.02 9.35 1.38
CA PRO A 124 -6.26 10.25 2.52
C PRO A 124 -6.69 11.65 2.07
N TYR A 125 -6.04 12.17 1.02
CA TYR A 125 -6.38 13.49 0.47
C TYR A 125 -7.75 13.50 -0.21
N LEU A 126 -8.05 12.50 -1.03
CA LEU A 126 -9.36 12.36 -1.67
C LEU A 126 -10.48 12.17 -0.65
N GLY A 127 -10.21 11.42 0.42
CA GLY A 127 -11.14 11.27 1.54
C GLY A 127 -11.41 12.61 2.25
N TYR A 128 -10.37 13.41 2.47
CA TYR A 128 -10.50 14.76 3.03
C TYR A 128 -11.36 15.68 2.15
N LEU A 129 -11.11 15.68 0.84
CA LEU A 129 -11.89 16.49 -0.12
C LEU A 129 -13.36 16.03 -0.19
N SER A 130 -13.61 14.71 -0.21
CA SER A 130 -14.95 14.14 -0.29
C SER A 130 -15.77 14.35 0.99
N ALA A 131 -15.12 14.66 2.11
CA ALA A 131 -15.78 14.94 3.38
C ALA A 131 -16.39 16.34 3.47
N GLY A 132 -16.21 17.21 2.45
CA GLY A 132 -16.77 18.57 2.45
C GLY A 132 -16.04 19.54 3.38
N ASN A 133 -14.77 19.29 3.68
CA ASN A 133 -13.98 20.12 4.62
C ASN A 133 -13.48 21.46 4.03
N MET A 134 -13.89 21.81 2.81
CA MET A 134 -13.56 23.11 2.20
C MET A 134 -14.81 24.00 2.15
N ASP A 135 -14.79 25.09 2.89
CA ASP A 135 -15.89 26.06 3.02
C ASP A 135 -16.33 26.72 1.70
N THR A 136 -15.56 26.58 0.64
CA THR A 136 -15.79 27.24 -0.66
C THR A 136 -16.21 26.28 -1.77
N SER A 137 -16.41 25.00 -1.46
CA SER A 137 -16.69 23.99 -2.50
C SER A 137 -18.17 23.99 -2.88
N SER A 138 -18.45 24.19 -4.17
CA SER A 138 -19.79 24.00 -4.73
C SER A 138 -20.23 22.53 -4.59
N ALA A 139 -21.54 22.27 -4.61
CA ALA A 139 -22.09 20.90 -4.60
C ALA A 139 -21.50 20.03 -5.74
N GLU A 140 -21.20 20.65 -6.89
CA GLU A 140 -20.54 20.00 -8.01
C GLU A 140 -19.13 19.52 -7.66
N TYR A 141 -18.33 20.36 -6.99
CA TYR A 141 -16.98 20.00 -6.55
C TYR A 141 -16.99 18.82 -5.59
N HIS A 142 -17.90 18.86 -4.59
CA HIS A 142 -18.07 17.78 -3.64
C HIS A 142 -18.43 16.44 -4.32
N THR A 143 -19.36 16.48 -5.27
CA THR A 143 -19.77 15.31 -6.05
C THR A 143 -18.61 14.74 -6.87
N LYS A 144 -17.81 15.59 -7.52
CA LYS A 144 -16.60 15.18 -8.25
C LYS A 144 -15.57 14.54 -7.31
N ALA A 145 -15.30 15.17 -6.17
CA ALA A 145 -14.35 14.64 -5.18
C ALA A 145 -14.78 13.27 -4.66
N LEU A 146 -16.06 13.10 -4.32
CA LEU A 146 -16.62 11.82 -3.88
C LEU A 146 -16.52 10.74 -4.95
N ASN A 147 -16.88 11.06 -6.20
CA ASN A 147 -16.76 10.10 -7.30
C ASN A 147 -15.30 9.71 -7.56
N THR A 148 -14.37 10.67 -7.53
CA THR A 148 -12.95 10.39 -7.69
C THR A 148 -12.43 9.50 -6.56
N HIS A 149 -12.79 9.80 -5.30
CA HIS A 149 -12.45 8.96 -4.15
C HIS A 149 -12.94 7.52 -4.34
N ARG A 150 -14.18 7.32 -4.79
CA ARG A 150 -14.74 5.99 -5.02
C ARG A 150 -14.02 5.23 -6.15
N ILE A 151 -13.75 5.90 -7.27
CA ILE A 151 -13.07 5.27 -8.42
C ILE A 151 -11.63 4.88 -8.05
N VAL A 152 -10.87 5.82 -7.46
CA VAL A 152 -9.49 5.56 -7.03
C VAL A 152 -9.47 4.48 -5.96
N GLY A 153 -10.41 4.50 -5.01
CA GLY A 153 -10.56 3.47 -3.99
C GLY A 153 -10.81 2.08 -4.58
N ALA A 154 -11.72 1.98 -5.56
CA ALA A 154 -12.02 0.71 -6.24
C ALA A 154 -10.80 0.18 -7.01
N ILE A 155 -10.09 1.04 -7.76
CA ILE A 155 -8.85 0.66 -8.48
C ILE A 155 -7.77 0.20 -7.49
N THR A 156 -7.59 0.94 -6.39
CA THR A 156 -6.61 0.63 -5.36
C THR A 156 -6.92 -0.72 -4.70
N PHE A 157 -8.15 -0.95 -4.30
CA PHE A 157 -8.59 -2.21 -3.69
C PHE A 157 -8.45 -3.39 -4.66
N THR A 158 -8.89 -3.24 -5.90
CA THR A 158 -8.79 -4.30 -6.92
C THR A 158 -7.33 -4.65 -7.21
N SER A 159 -6.47 -3.65 -7.41
CA SER A 159 -5.05 -3.89 -7.68
C SER A 159 -4.32 -4.51 -6.48
N LEU A 160 -4.67 -4.14 -5.24
CA LEU A 160 -4.14 -4.77 -4.03
C LEU A 160 -4.59 -6.23 -3.92
N SER A 161 -5.88 -6.51 -4.17
CA SER A 161 -6.43 -7.87 -4.13
C SER A 161 -5.78 -8.77 -5.18
N LEU A 162 -5.66 -8.29 -6.42
CA LEU A 162 -4.96 -9.01 -7.49
C LEU A 162 -3.48 -9.22 -7.15
N SER A 163 -2.82 -8.21 -6.60
CA SER A 163 -1.43 -8.31 -6.15
C SER A 163 -1.24 -9.41 -5.09
N PHE A 164 -2.20 -9.55 -4.17
CA PHE A 164 -2.20 -10.64 -3.19
C PHE A 164 -2.39 -12.00 -3.87
N LEU A 165 -3.34 -12.12 -4.79
CA LEU A 165 -3.60 -13.38 -5.52
C LEU A 165 -2.39 -13.84 -6.32
N THR A 166 -1.59 -12.93 -6.91
CA THR A 166 -0.39 -13.31 -7.68
C THR A 166 0.68 -14.03 -6.86
N ILE A 167 0.67 -13.87 -5.53
CA ILE A 167 1.61 -14.58 -4.65
C ILE A 167 1.14 -16.00 -4.34
N LEU A 168 -0.15 -16.26 -4.44
CA LEU A 168 -0.73 -17.59 -4.20
C LEU A 168 -0.61 -18.50 -5.42
N ILE A 169 -0.31 -17.94 -6.60
CA ILE A 169 -0.13 -18.69 -7.84
C ILE A 169 1.38 -18.91 -8.04
N PRO A 170 1.86 -20.16 -8.01
CA PRO A 170 3.29 -20.49 -8.15
C PRO A 170 3.85 -20.13 -9.53
#